data_64bbb3aabec680eb2aaed7d95a0e77b8
#
_entry.id   64bbb3aabec680eb2aaed7d95a0e77b8
#
_cell.length_a   1.000
_cell.length_b   1.000
_cell.length_c   1.000
_cell.angle_alpha   90.00
_cell.angle_beta   90.00
_cell.angle_gamma   90.00
#
_symmetry.space_group_name_H-M   'P 1'
#
loop_
_entity.id
_entity.type
_entity.pdbx_description
1 polymer ?
#
loop_
_entity_poly.entity_id
_entity_poly.type
_entity_poly.pdbx_seq_one_letter_code
_entity_poly.pdbx_strand_id
1 'polypeptide(L)'
;FRGRYGGDLNYDVFGDGVVTDFSSLLLRASVEDTYTSYMRDEFFARIAMDYTDVPAQNYRYVSLFLNGEYWGIYAIREHHSAEYFASHKGVDADTVDMQTGEFEGQTAWSEILNYARYNSLSTPEGWAYIQEHVDIPEMIDWLILECWSGDIDVYENVRFYASPEYENGKYIYGLADMDLTMMGMDSMSVGFNNFQLHGIIPSALRYNEEFRDMFLTRLGEMLRGPLSDENAQKTLDELRAIVEPESARDLARWGKSSTLFATQMA
;
A
#
# COMPACT_ATOMS: atom_id res chain seq x y z
N PHE A 1 15.98 1.80 -14.43
CA PHE A 1 17.26 1.53 -15.13
C PHE A 1 17.31 2.25 -16.48
N ARG A 2 17.19 3.56 -16.46
CA ARG A 2 17.28 4.36 -17.68
C ARG A 2 18.73 4.49 -18.12
N GLY A 3 19.00 4.32 -19.36
CA GLY A 3 20.01 5.04 -19.96
C GLY A 3 21.06 4.36 -20.81
N ARG A 4 22.22 4.99 -20.79
CA ARG A 4 23.40 4.73 -21.60
C ARG A 4 23.81 3.24 -21.73
N TYR A 5 23.34 2.40 -20.83
CA TYR A 5 23.69 0.99 -20.72
C TYR A 5 22.48 0.06 -20.86
N GLY A 6 21.32 0.63 -21.17
CA GLY A 6 20.12 0.01 -21.73
C GLY A 6 19.53 -1.15 -20.99
N GLY A 7 18.23 -1.16 -20.87
CA GLY A 7 17.45 -2.31 -20.51
C GLY A 7 16.97 -2.32 -19.07
N ASP A 8 15.96 -3.12 -18.86
CA ASP A 8 15.38 -3.40 -17.57
C ASP A 8 16.33 -4.29 -16.76
N LEU A 9 16.22 -4.26 -15.43
CA LEU A 9 16.93 -5.19 -14.59
C LEU A 9 16.20 -6.54 -14.67
N ASN A 10 16.89 -7.57 -15.17
CA ASN A 10 16.40 -8.94 -15.15
C ASN A 10 17.09 -9.70 -14.03
N TYR A 11 16.47 -9.71 -12.85
CA TYR A 11 17.00 -10.38 -11.65
C TYR A 11 15.92 -10.51 -10.60
N ASP A 12 15.83 -11.67 -9.95
CA ASP A 12 14.95 -11.91 -8.80
C ASP A 12 15.46 -11.14 -7.56
N VAL A 13 15.08 -9.87 -7.46
CA VAL A 13 15.52 -8.95 -6.39
C VAL A 13 14.95 -9.36 -5.04
N PHE A 14 13.71 -9.83 -5.03
CA PHE A 14 12.97 -10.09 -3.79
C PHE A 14 13.06 -11.56 -3.35
N GLY A 15 13.43 -12.46 -4.26
CA GLY A 15 13.65 -13.87 -3.96
C GLY A 15 12.38 -14.72 -3.91
N ASP A 16 11.28 -14.20 -4.45
CA ASP A 16 9.99 -14.87 -4.53
C ASP A 16 9.68 -15.45 -5.92
N GLY A 17 10.46 -15.02 -6.94
CA GLY A 17 10.32 -15.46 -8.32
C GLY A 17 9.04 -14.95 -9.02
N VAL A 18 8.31 -14.01 -8.43
CA VAL A 18 7.04 -13.49 -8.97
C VAL A 18 7.31 -12.49 -10.08
N VAL A 19 8.07 -11.44 -9.78
CA VAL A 19 8.51 -10.46 -10.77
C VAL A 19 10.03 -10.44 -10.80
N THR A 20 10.61 -10.54 -11.98
CA THR A 20 12.07 -10.56 -12.19
C THR A 20 12.56 -9.50 -13.17
N ASP A 21 11.65 -8.77 -13.81
CA ASP A 21 11.96 -7.72 -14.77
C ASP A 21 11.47 -6.37 -14.21
N PHE A 22 12.41 -5.45 -13.96
CA PHE A 22 12.12 -4.16 -13.38
C PHE A 22 12.64 -3.02 -14.26
N SER A 23 11.73 -2.12 -14.65
CA SER A 23 12.09 -0.84 -15.29
C SER A 23 12.67 0.14 -14.28
N SER A 24 12.21 0.08 -13.04
CA SER A 24 12.68 0.91 -11.92
C SER A 24 12.49 0.22 -10.59
N LEU A 25 13.36 0.55 -9.65
CA LEU A 25 13.24 0.18 -8.24
C LEU A 25 13.47 1.42 -7.39
N LEU A 26 12.87 1.47 -6.22
CA LEU A 26 13.12 2.48 -5.21
C LEU A 26 14.14 1.98 -4.20
N LEU A 27 14.97 2.89 -3.70
CA LEU A 27 15.80 2.67 -2.54
C LEU A 27 15.32 3.66 -1.47
N ARG A 28 14.50 3.16 -0.53
CA ARG A 28 13.79 3.98 0.45
C ARG A 28 14.40 3.83 1.82
N ALA A 29 14.72 4.94 2.48
CA ALA A 29 14.86 4.99 3.93
C ALA A 29 13.46 4.90 4.56
N SER A 30 13.35 4.50 5.82
CA SER A 30 12.05 4.39 6.50
C SER A 30 11.42 5.74 6.87
N VAL A 31 11.86 6.81 6.29
CA VAL A 31 11.43 8.22 6.37
C VAL A 31 10.87 8.60 7.74
N GLU A 32 9.55 8.66 7.92
CA GLU A 32 8.90 9.06 9.19
C GLU A 32 9.02 7.98 10.28
N ASP A 33 9.28 6.74 9.88
CA ASP A 33 9.53 5.63 10.80
C ASP A 33 11.03 5.43 11.12
N THR A 34 11.91 6.25 10.52
CA THR A 34 13.35 6.23 10.80
C THR A 34 13.62 6.54 12.27
N TYR A 35 14.45 5.70 12.91
CA TYR A 35 14.78 5.75 14.34
C TYR A 35 13.64 5.34 15.30
N THR A 36 12.50 4.94 14.77
CA THR A 36 11.42 4.33 15.56
C THR A 36 11.39 2.83 15.34
N SER A 37 10.66 2.31 14.38
CA SER A 37 10.62 0.87 14.12
C SER A 37 11.33 0.44 12.84
N TYR A 38 11.44 1.29 11.84
CA TYR A 38 11.92 1.00 10.47
C TYR A 38 11.03 0.03 9.68
N MET A 39 9.86 -0.34 10.18
CA MET A 39 9.13 -1.51 9.67
C MET A 39 7.65 -1.25 9.36
N ARG A 40 7.09 -0.08 9.70
CA ARG A 40 5.64 0.14 9.56
C ARG A 40 5.16 -0.08 8.14
N ASP A 41 5.80 0.56 7.18
CA ASP A 41 5.43 0.45 5.77
C ASP A 41 5.57 -1.01 5.26
N GLU A 42 6.68 -1.66 5.58
CA GLU A 42 6.94 -3.05 5.21
C GLU A 42 6.00 -4.04 5.91
N PHE A 43 5.57 -3.73 7.13
CA PHE A 43 4.61 -4.54 7.88
C PHE A 43 3.25 -4.60 7.15
N PHE A 44 2.73 -3.44 6.76
CA PHE A 44 1.45 -3.39 6.04
C PHE A 44 1.56 -3.94 4.63
N ALA A 45 2.66 -3.65 3.93
CA ALA A 45 2.93 -4.23 2.61
C ALA A 45 2.96 -5.78 2.70
N ARG A 46 3.60 -6.34 3.72
CA ARG A 46 3.64 -7.79 3.94
C ARG A 46 2.27 -8.39 4.18
N ILE A 47 1.45 -7.77 5.04
CA ILE A 47 0.09 -8.24 5.30
C ILE A 47 -0.76 -8.16 4.03
N ALA A 48 -0.67 -7.06 3.27
CA ALA A 48 -1.38 -6.92 2.02
C ALA A 48 -1.01 -8.03 1.03
N MET A 49 0.29 -8.26 0.79
CA MET A 49 0.77 -9.28 -0.15
C MET A 49 0.45 -10.71 0.27
N ASP A 50 0.50 -11.02 1.57
CA ASP A 50 0.30 -12.39 2.06
C ASP A 50 -1.18 -12.80 2.14
N TYR A 51 -2.12 -11.84 2.26
CA TYR A 51 -3.51 -12.14 2.62
C TYR A 51 -4.59 -11.44 1.78
N THR A 52 -4.19 -10.61 0.82
CA THR A 52 -5.11 -9.86 -0.04
C THR A 52 -4.57 -9.80 -1.47
N ASP A 53 -5.40 -9.31 -2.40
CA ASP A 53 -4.98 -9.00 -3.77
C ASP A 53 -4.65 -7.51 -3.96
N VAL A 54 -4.68 -6.72 -2.88
CA VAL A 54 -4.37 -5.29 -2.88
C VAL A 54 -2.95 -5.04 -3.37
N PRO A 55 -2.74 -4.26 -4.43
CA PRO A 55 -1.42 -3.90 -4.90
C PRO A 55 -0.59 -3.22 -3.81
N ALA A 56 0.49 -3.87 -3.40
CA ALA A 56 1.45 -3.38 -2.42
C ALA A 56 2.88 -3.63 -2.91
N GLN A 57 3.81 -2.74 -2.57
CA GLN A 57 5.18 -2.83 -3.03
C GLN A 57 5.93 -3.97 -2.34
N ASN A 58 6.47 -4.91 -3.12
CA ASN A 58 7.43 -5.85 -2.59
C ASN A 58 8.72 -5.13 -2.16
N TYR A 59 9.40 -5.68 -1.17
CA TYR A 59 10.54 -5.03 -0.54
C TYR A 59 11.62 -6.02 -0.07
N ARG A 60 12.83 -5.48 0.07
CA ARG A 60 13.95 -6.20 0.68
C ARG A 60 14.84 -5.21 1.43
N TYR A 61 15.08 -5.45 2.71
CA TYR A 61 16.03 -4.64 3.48
C TYR A 61 17.46 -4.83 3.01
N VAL A 62 18.21 -3.74 2.98
CA VAL A 62 19.60 -3.69 2.58
C VAL A 62 20.41 -2.72 3.44
N SER A 63 21.68 -3.02 3.65
CA SER A 63 22.64 -2.04 4.17
C SER A 63 23.21 -1.22 3.02
N LEU A 64 22.92 0.06 3.00
CA LEU A 64 23.40 0.98 1.96
C LEU A 64 24.82 1.42 2.26
N PHE A 65 25.68 1.39 1.23
CA PHE A 65 27.01 2.00 1.23
C PHE A 65 27.13 3.01 0.09
N LEU A 66 27.57 4.24 0.40
CA LEU A 66 27.87 5.25 -0.59
C LEU A 66 29.38 5.50 -0.61
N ASN A 67 30.00 5.33 -1.77
CA ASN A 67 31.46 5.47 -1.93
C ASN A 67 32.30 4.68 -0.90
N GLY A 68 31.80 3.51 -0.49
CA GLY A 68 32.44 2.65 0.50
C GLY A 68 32.15 3.01 1.96
N GLU A 69 31.43 4.09 2.23
CA GLU A 69 30.99 4.44 3.58
C GLU A 69 29.59 3.90 3.84
N TYR A 70 29.39 3.31 5.01
CA TYR A 70 28.08 2.85 5.46
C TYR A 70 27.10 4.04 5.58
N TRP A 71 25.94 3.92 4.96
CA TRP A 71 24.95 4.99 4.91
C TRP A 71 23.69 4.71 5.71
N GLY A 72 23.33 3.45 5.95
CA GLY A 72 22.21 3.07 6.81
C GLY A 72 21.40 1.88 6.31
N ILE A 73 20.31 1.63 7.03
CA ILE A 73 19.29 0.64 6.66
C ILE A 73 18.37 1.28 5.63
N TYR A 74 18.16 0.57 4.52
CA TYR A 74 17.24 0.95 3.46
C TYR A 74 16.41 -0.26 3.03
N ALA A 75 15.28 -0.03 2.40
CA ALA A 75 14.55 -1.05 1.66
C ALA A 75 14.70 -0.81 0.15
N ILE A 76 15.12 -1.82 -0.60
CA ILE A 76 14.85 -1.86 -2.04
C ILE A 76 13.38 -2.22 -2.17
N ARG A 77 12.64 -1.46 -2.97
CA ARG A 77 11.20 -1.63 -3.15
C ARG A 77 10.83 -1.54 -4.62
N GLU A 78 9.74 -2.17 -4.98
CA GLU A 78 9.10 -1.90 -6.26
C GLU A 78 8.66 -0.45 -6.35
N HIS A 79 8.52 0.04 -7.57
CA HIS A 79 8.04 1.40 -7.82
C HIS A 79 6.62 1.32 -8.37
N HIS A 80 5.65 1.83 -7.65
CA HIS A 80 4.27 1.97 -8.15
C HIS A 80 4.26 2.72 -9.48
N SER A 81 3.90 2.02 -10.54
CA SER A 81 3.83 2.53 -11.93
C SER A 81 2.88 1.66 -12.75
N ALA A 82 2.63 2.04 -13.99
CA ALA A 82 1.90 1.21 -14.93
C ALA A 82 2.61 -0.13 -15.16
N GLU A 83 3.95 -0.12 -15.29
CA GLU A 83 4.77 -1.32 -15.47
C GLU A 83 4.73 -2.24 -14.25
N TYR A 84 4.69 -1.67 -13.02
CA TYR A 84 4.50 -2.44 -11.80
C TYR A 84 3.18 -3.23 -11.86
N PHE A 85 2.07 -2.55 -12.08
CA PHE A 85 0.76 -3.20 -12.16
C PHE A 85 0.71 -4.24 -13.27
N ALA A 86 1.23 -3.89 -14.45
CA ALA A 86 1.28 -4.76 -15.61
C ALA A 86 2.04 -6.06 -15.34
N SER A 87 3.22 -5.98 -14.70
CA SER A 87 4.04 -7.15 -14.38
C SER A 87 3.38 -8.09 -13.38
N HIS A 88 2.63 -7.55 -12.40
CA HIS A 88 1.93 -8.36 -11.40
C HIS A 88 0.61 -8.97 -11.91
N LYS A 89 -0.10 -8.27 -12.79
CA LYS A 89 -1.42 -8.71 -13.29
C LYS A 89 -1.36 -9.34 -14.68
N GLY A 90 -0.19 -9.33 -15.34
CA GLY A 90 0.01 -9.97 -16.65
C GLY A 90 -0.68 -9.24 -17.80
N VAL A 91 -0.75 -7.92 -17.75
CA VAL A 91 -1.36 -7.04 -18.77
C VAL A 91 -0.31 -6.19 -19.48
N ASP A 92 -0.68 -5.52 -20.56
CA ASP A 92 0.19 -4.55 -21.23
C ASP A 92 0.23 -3.24 -20.44
N ALA A 93 1.42 -2.74 -20.10
CA ALA A 93 1.63 -1.51 -19.37
C ALA A 93 1.03 -0.28 -20.07
N ASP A 94 1.00 -0.27 -21.39
CA ASP A 94 0.41 0.81 -22.19
C ASP A 94 -1.11 0.88 -22.05
N THR A 95 -1.76 -0.18 -21.51
CA THR A 95 -3.21 -0.23 -21.25
C THR A 95 -3.57 0.22 -19.83
N VAL A 96 -2.59 0.39 -18.95
CA VAL A 96 -2.81 0.70 -17.53
C VAL A 96 -3.06 2.19 -17.33
N ASP A 97 -4.24 2.56 -16.85
CA ASP A 97 -4.52 3.86 -16.27
C ASP A 97 -4.17 3.83 -14.78
N MET A 98 -3.17 4.61 -14.40
CA MET A 98 -2.73 4.76 -13.01
C MET A 98 -3.00 6.19 -12.53
N GLN A 99 -3.68 6.31 -11.39
CA GLN A 99 -3.96 7.58 -10.72
C GLN A 99 -3.38 7.56 -9.30
N THR A 100 -3.13 8.74 -8.74
CA THR A 100 -2.70 8.91 -7.34
C THR A 100 -3.76 9.70 -6.57
N GLY A 101 -3.62 9.79 -5.25
CA GLY A 101 -4.48 10.64 -4.42
C GLY A 101 -4.42 12.13 -4.78
N GLU A 102 -3.32 12.56 -5.39
CA GLU A 102 -3.12 13.91 -5.92
C GLU A 102 -3.18 13.92 -7.45
N PHE A 103 -4.32 13.84 -8.03
CA PHE A 103 -4.42 14.02 -9.48
C PHE A 103 -5.20 15.27 -9.86
N GLU A 104 -4.82 15.88 -10.97
CA GLU A 104 -5.52 17.01 -11.58
C GLU A 104 -6.03 16.64 -12.98
N GLY A 105 -7.22 17.11 -13.30
CA GLY A 105 -7.77 16.98 -14.64
C GLY A 105 -9.03 16.11 -14.74
N GLN A 106 -9.47 15.89 -15.99
CA GLN A 106 -10.59 15.02 -16.32
C GLN A 106 -10.04 13.65 -16.74
N THR A 107 -10.23 12.65 -15.90
CA THR A 107 -9.86 11.26 -16.14
C THR A 107 -11.08 10.37 -15.94
N ALA A 108 -11.03 9.13 -16.41
CA ALA A 108 -12.10 8.16 -16.15
C ALA A 108 -12.32 7.99 -14.63
N TRP A 109 -11.26 7.99 -13.83
CA TRP A 109 -11.36 7.96 -12.36
C TRP A 109 -12.13 9.17 -11.81
N SER A 110 -11.84 10.39 -12.30
CA SER A 110 -12.53 11.60 -11.83
C SER A 110 -14.02 11.58 -12.15
N GLU A 111 -14.44 10.95 -13.26
CA GLU A 111 -15.84 10.77 -13.61
C GLU A 111 -16.56 9.86 -12.62
N ILE A 112 -15.92 8.76 -12.22
CA ILE A 112 -16.44 7.83 -11.21
C ILE A 112 -16.58 8.52 -9.84
N LEU A 113 -15.55 9.28 -9.42
CA LEU A 113 -15.61 10.06 -8.18
C LEU A 113 -16.75 11.11 -8.22
N ASN A 114 -16.92 11.80 -9.34
CA ASN A 114 -18.00 12.76 -9.50
C ASN A 114 -19.36 12.07 -9.46
N TYR A 115 -19.50 10.90 -10.10
CA TYR A 115 -20.73 10.12 -9.98
C TYR A 115 -21.04 9.79 -8.52
N ALA A 116 -20.07 9.31 -7.76
CA ALA A 116 -20.22 8.97 -6.34
C ALA A 116 -20.55 10.19 -5.45
N ARG A 117 -20.08 11.40 -5.83
CA ARG A 117 -20.38 12.64 -5.09
C ARG A 117 -21.81 13.11 -5.29
N TYR A 118 -22.37 12.94 -6.47
CA TYR A 118 -23.64 13.56 -6.86
C TYR A 118 -24.80 12.57 -6.97
N ASN A 119 -24.55 11.27 -6.83
CA ASN A 119 -25.56 10.23 -6.90
C ASN A 119 -25.54 9.36 -5.64
N SER A 120 -26.68 8.78 -5.29
CA SER A 120 -26.75 7.83 -4.18
C SER A 120 -26.26 6.46 -4.61
N LEU A 121 -25.21 5.95 -3.97
CA LEU A 121 -24.72 4.59 -4.18
C LEU A 121 -25.51 3.53 -3.40
N SER A 122 -26.58 3.94 -2.68
CA SER A 122 -27.51 3.02 -2.00
C SER A 122 -28.69 2.62 -2.86
N THR A 123 -28.86 3.22 -4.04
CA THR A 123 -29.88 2.80 -5.01
C THR A 123 -29.35 1.63 -5.84
N PRO A 124 -30.24 0.77 -6.39
CA PRO A 124 -29.82 -0.30 -7.29
C PRO A 124 -28.96 0.18 -8.48
N GLU A 125 -29.32 1.33 -9.06
CA GLU A 125 -28.60 1.92 -10.20
C GLU A 125 -27.22 2.42 -9.78
N GLY A 126 -27.12 3.11 -8.63
CA GLY A 126 -25.85 3.63 -8.11
C GLY A 126 -24.92 2.51 -7.66
N TRP A 127 -25.47 1.46 -7.04
CA TRP A 127 -24.73 0.26 -6.66
C TRP A 127 -24.21 -0.49 -7.90
N ALA A 128 -25.06 -0.71 -8.91
CA ALA A 128 -24.64 -1.37 -10.14
C ALA A 128 -23.53 -0.58 -10.86
N TYR A 129 -23.68 0.76 -10.93
CA TYR A 129 -22.67 1.62 -11.54
C TYR A 129 -21.31 1.46 -10.87
N ILE A 130 -21.25 1.52 -9.52
CA ILE A 130 -19.96 1.45 -8.85
C ILE A 130 -19.33 0.06 -8.93
N GLN A 131 -20.13 -1.00 -8.90
CA GLN A 131 -19.64 -2.38 -9.10
C GLN A 131 -19.11 -2.62 -10.52
N GLU A 132 -19.58 -1.89 -11.52
CA GLU A 132 -19.07 -1.95 -12.88
C GLU A 132 -17.69 -1.29 -13.02
N HIS A 133 -17.40 -0.27 -12.19
CA HIS A 133 -16.22 0.60 -12.37
C HIS A 133 -15.14 0.40 -11.31
N VAL A 134 -15.47 -0.22 -10.17
CA VAL A 134 -14.54 -0.41 -9.05
C VAL A 134 -14.59 -1.85 -8.59
N ASP A 135 -13.44 -2.43 -8.31
CA ASP A 135 -13.36 -3.73 -7.66
C ASP A 135 -13.70 -3.57 -6.17
N ILE A 136 -14.94 -3.89 -5.82
CA ILE A 136 -15.47 -3.68 -4.46
C ILE A 136 -14.80 -4.61 -3.44
N PRO A 137 -14.61 -5.92 -3.69
CA PRO A 137 -13.90 -6.78 -2.76
C PRO A 137 -12.48 -6.30 -2.45
N GLU A 138 -11.70 -5.93 -3.47
CA GLU A 138 -10.32 -5.47 -3.29
C GLU A 138 -10.28 -4.08 -2.62
N MET A 139 -11.20 -3.18 -2.96
CA MET A 139 -11.36 -1.91 -2.24
C MET A 139 -11.71 -2.12 -0.77
N ILE A 140 -12.51 -3.14 -0.42
CA ILE A 140 -12.82 -3.46 0.99
C ILE A 140 -11.56 -3.91 1.73
N ASP A 141 -10.73 -4.74 1.13
CA ASP A 141 -9.47 -5.18 1.74
C ASP A 141 -8.52 -4.00 1.98
N TRP A 142 -8.33 -3.14 0.98
CA TRP A 142 -7.57 -1.89 1.12
C TRP A 142 -8.15 -1.02 2.25
N LEU A 143 -9.47 -0.79 2.25
CA LEU A 143 -10.15 0.04 3.25
C LEU A 143 -9.98 -0.49 4.67
N ILE A 144 -10.01 -1.82 4.86
CA ILE A 144 -9.77 -2.45 6.16
C ILE A 144 -8.33 -2.22 6.62
N LEU A 145 -7.36 -2.36 5.73
CA LEU A 145 -5.95 -2.11 6.05
C LEU A 145 -5.72 -0.67 6.49
N GLU A 146 -6.25 0.31 5.76
CA GLU A 146 -6.16 1.74 6.10
C GLU A 146 -6.87 2.07 7.42
N CYS A 147 -8.07 1.55 7.62
CA CYS A 147 -8.80 1.76 8.86
C CYS A 147 -8.09 1.11 10.06
N TRP A 148 -7.58 -0.11 9.90
CA TRP A 148 -6.91 -0.82 10.98
C TRP A 148 -5.56 -0.20 11.33
N SER A 149 -4.83 0.27 10.35
CA SER A 149 -3.54 0.97 10.53
C SER A 149 -3.71 2.36 11.15
N GLY A 150 -4.84 3.03 10.89
CA GLY A 150 -5.05 4.42 11.27
C GLY A 150 -4.05 5.36 10.59
N ASP A 151 -3.75 5.12 9.30
CA ASP A 151 -2.84 5.96 8.52
C ASP A 151 -3.34 7.40 8.46
N ILE A 152 -2.50 8.34 8.87
CA ILE A 152 -2.86 9.76 8.90
C ILE A 152 -2.52 10.51 7.61
N ASP A 153 -1.87 9.85 6.65
CA ASP A 153 -1.36 10.44 5.41
C ASP A 153 -1.85 9.75 4.14
N VAL A 154 -2.91 8.96 4.24
CA VAL A 154 -3.45 8.14 3.15
C VAL A 154 -3.86 8.95 1.91
N TYR A 155 -4.24 10.22 2.04
CA TYR A 155 -4.87 10.99 0.97
C TYR A 155 -3.99 11.18 -0.27
N GLU A 156 -2.69 11.31 -0.12
CA GLU A 156 -1.71 11.41 -1.21
C GLU A 156 -1.11 10.04 -1.56
N ASN A 157 -1.19 9.11 -0.63
CA ASN A 157 -0.46 7.85 -0.65
C ASN A 157 -1.30 6.66 -1.12
N VAL A 158 -2.46 6.88 -1.70
CA VAL A 158 -3.24 5.85 -2.38
C VAL A 158 -2.87 5.79 -3.87
N ARG A 159 -2.95 4.60 -4.46
CA ARG A 159 -2.82 4.37 -5.90
C ARG A 159 -4.09 3.75 -6.44
N PHE A 160 -4.49 4.17 -7.64
CA PHE A 160 -5.64 3.61 -8.33
C PHE A 160 -5.17 3.08 -9.67
N TYR A 161 -5.48 1.83 -9.98
CA TYR A 161 -5.11 1.18 -11.21
C TYR A 161 -6.32 0.65 -11.94
N ALA A 162 -6.35 0.77 -13.25
CA ALA A 162 -7.32 0.10 -14.12
C ALA A 162 -6.65 -0.32 -15.42
N SER A 163 -7.04 -1.48 -15.96
CA SER A 163 -6.70 -1.90 -17.31
C SER A 163 -7.87 -2.66 -17.91
N PRO A 164 -8.24 -2.42 -19.17
CA PRO A 164 -9.30 -3.19 -19.83
C PRO A 164 -8.95 -4.68 -19.96
N GLU A 165 -7.69 -5.05 -19.78
CA GLU A 165 -7.21 -6.44 -19.81
C GLU A 165 -7.32 -7.15 -18.47
N TYR A 166 -7.63 -6.41 -17.37
CA TYR A 166 -7.79 -6.96 -16.03
C TYR A 166 -9.13 -6.51 -15.41
N GLU A 167 -9.90 -7.46 -14.88
CA GLU A 167 -11.20 -7.25 -14.20
C GLU A 167 -12.15 -6.32 -14.97
N ASN A 168 -12.15 -6.42 -16.32
CA ASN A 168 -12.95 -5.60 -17.22
C ASN A 168 -12.75 -4.08 -17.06
N GLY A 169 -11.57 -3.65 -16.67
CA GLY A 169 -11.22 -2.23 -16.53
C GLY A 169 -11.69 -1.58 -15.24
N LYS A 170 -12.03 -2.37 -14.22
CA LYS A 170 -12.36 -1.84 -12.90
C LYS A 170 -11.14 -1.20 -12.23
N TYR A 171 -11.37 -0.11 -11.52
CA TYR A 171 -10.34 0.49 -10.70
C TYR A 171 -10.12 -0.29 -9.41
N ILE A 172 -8.87 -0.46 -9.09
CA ILE A 172 -8.33 -1.18 -7.95
C ILE A 172 -7.55 -0.18 -7.09
N TYR A 173 -7.74 -0.26 -5.78
CA TYR A 173 -7.01 0.55 -4.81
C TYR A 173 -5.70 -0.13 -4.42
N GLY A 174 -4.60 0.61 -4.49
CA GLY A 174 -3.27 0.15 -4.08
C GLY A 174 -2.78 0.82 -2.80
N LEU A 175 -2.14 0.04 -1.96
CA LEU A 175 -1.56 0.46 -0.69
C LEU A 175 -0.18 1.09 -0.92
N ALA A 176 0.07 2.27 -0.32
CA ALA A 176 1.36 2.94 -0.45
C ALA A 176 1.65 3.81 0.77
N ASP A 177 2.92 3.83 1.19
CA ASP A 177 3.48 4.76 2.17
C ASP A 177 2.82 4.69 3.56
N MET A 178 2.84 3.53 4.18
CA MET A 178 2.21 3.22 5.47
C MET A 178 3.09 3.60 6.67
N ASP A 179 4.04 4.51 6.54
CA ASP A 179 4.99 4.83 7.60
C ASP A 179 4.42 5.77 8.68
N LEU A 180 3.32 6.50 8.40
CA LEU A 180 2.58 7.33 9.35
C LEU A 180 1.35 6.62 9.94
N THR A 181 1.48 5.34 10.27
CA THR A 181 0.43 4.50 10.82
C THR A 181 0.60 4.26 12.33
N MET A 182 -0.43 3.68 12.97
CA MET A 182 -0.43 3.33 14.40
C MET A 182 -0.16 4.52 15.35
N MET A 183 -0.60 5.71 14.96
CA MET A 183 -0.38 6.97 15.69
C MET A 183 -1.53 7.29 16.66
N GLY A 184 -2.43 6.36 16.95
CA GLY A 184 -3.55 6.53 17.89
C GLY A 184 -4.72 7.36 17.33
N MET A 185 -4.86 7.46 16.02
CA MET A 185 -5.96 8.15 15.36
C MET A 185 -7.26 7.33 15.40
N ASP A 186 -8.40 7.99 15.21
CA ASP A 186 -9.68 7.32 14.97
C ASP A 186 -9.64 6.61 13.61
N SER A 187 -9.35 5.33 13.68
CA SER A 187 -9.09 4.49 12.53
C SER A 187 -10.24 4.45 11.51
N MET A 188 -11.50 4.48 11.97
CA MET A 188 -12.63 4.42 11.02
C MET A 188 -12.83 5.72 10.26
N SER A 189 -12.38 6.86 10.77
CA SER A 189 -12.50 8.13 10.05
C SER A 189 -11.51 8.24 8.88
N VAL A 190 -10.42 7.51 8.92
CA VAL A 190 -9.37 7.53 7.89
C VAL A 190 -9.91 7.10 6.53
N GLY A 191 -10.39 5.88 6.42
CA GLY A 191 -10.86 5.31 5.16
C GLY A 191 -12.17 5.91 4.64
N PHE A 192 -13.00 6.47 5.53
CA PHE A 192 -14.32 7.05 5.17
C PHE A 192 -14.32 8.58 5.04
N ASN A 193 -13.15 9.19 4.90
CA ASN A 193 -13.03 10.63 4.75
C ASN A 193 -13.47 11.10 3.36
N ASN A 194 -14.68 11.64 3.26
CA ASN A 194 -15.29 12.08 1.99
C ASN A 194 -14.73 13.40 1.43
N PHE A 195 -13.86 14.09 2.17
CA PHE A 195 -13.16 15.27 1.66
C PHE A 195 -11.89 14.90 0.88
N GLN A 196 -11.40 13.68 1.04
CA GLN A 196 -10.24 13.13 0.37
C GLN A 196 -10.67 12.19 -0.77
N LEU A 197 -9.88 12.14 -1.85
CA LEU A 197 -10.25 11.38 -3.05
C LEU A 197 -10.46 9.88 -2.78
N HIS A 198 -9.62 9.29 -1.95
CA HIS A 198 -9.72 7.87 -1.58
C HIS A 198 -11.02 7.53 -0.84
N GLY A 199 -11.52 8.45 -0.02
CA GLY A 199 -12.65 8.22 0.87
C GLY A 199 -14.02 8.56 0.27
N ILE A 200 -14.10 9.12 -0.94
CA ILE A 200 -15.37 9.54 -1.56
C ILE A 200 -16.30 8.34 -1.76
N ILE A 201 -15.80 7.29 -2.41
CA ILE A 201 -16.58 6.09 -2.72
C ILE A 201 -16.93 5.32 -1.45
N PRO A 202 -15.97 4.96 -0.56
CA PRO A 202 -16.28 4.31 0.70
C PRO A 202 -17.30 5.10 1.55
N SER A 203 -17.13 6.43 1.64
CA SER A 203 -18.08 7.27 2.38
C SER A 203 -19.50 7.27 1.79
N ALA A 204 -19.62 7.27 0.48
CA ALA A 204 -20.92 7.18 -0.18
C ALA A 204 -21.56 5.79 0.02
N LEU A 205 -20.75 4.73 0.00
CA LEU A 205 -21.19 3.34 0.18
C LEU A 205 -21.58 2.97 1.61
N ARG A 206 -21.19 3.75 2.62
CA ARG A 206 -21.55 3.44 4.04
C ARG A 206 -23.05 3.31 4.30
N TYR A 207 -23.90 3.83 3.42
CA TYR A 207 -25.36 3.74 3.49
C TYR A 207 -25.94 2.61 2.63
N ASN A 208 -25.11 1.91 1.84
CA ASN A 208 -25.50 0.73 1.07
C ASN A 208 -25.46 -0.49 2.01
N GLU A 209 -26.56 -1.24 2.07
CA GLU A 209 -26.69 -2.37 2.98
C GLU A 209 -25.79 -3.54 2.57
N GLU A 210 -25.76 -3.88 1.28
CA GLU A 210 -24.92 -4.95 0.74
C GLU A 210 -23.43 -4.68 0.96
N PHE A 211 -22.98 -3.46 0.67
CA PHE A 211 -21.60 -3.04 0.94
C PHE A 211 -21.25 -3.18 2.42
N ARG A 212 -22.13 -2.74 3.34
CA ARG A 212 -21.87 -2.85 4.78
C ARG A 212 -21.74 -4.30 5.23
N ASP A 213 -22.60 -5.17 4.71
CA ASP A 213 -22.55 -6.58 5.05
C ASP A 213 -21.27 -7.24 4.53
N MET A 214 -20.84 -6.92 3.29
CA MET A 214 -19.56 -7.35 2.75
C MET A 214 -18.39 -6.85 3.61
N PHE A 215 -18.35 -5.55 3.90
CA PHE A 215 -17.28 -4.93 4.69
C PHE A 215 -17.19 -5.52 6.10
N LEU A 216 -18.30 -5.63 6.83
CA LEU A 216 -18.32 -6.16 8.20
C LEU A 216 -17.96 -7.65 8.23
N THR A 217 -18.39 -8.42 7.25
CA THR A 217 -18.04 -9.83 7.12
C THR A 217 -16.53 -9.97 6.92
N ARG A 218 -15.97 -9.26 5.95
CA ARG A 218 -14.55 -9.31 5.63
C ARG A 218 -13.68 -8.76 6.77
N LEU A 219 -14.09 -7.66 7.40
CA LEU A 219 -13.42 -7.14 8.60
C LEU A 219 -13.35 -8.19 9.72
N GLY A 220 -14.46 -8.87 9.97
CA GLY A 220 -14.50 -9.95 10.96
C GLY A 220 -13.59 -11.14 10.61
N GLU A 221 -13.41 -11.45 9.33
CA GLU A 221 -12.45 -12.47 8.86
C GLU A 221 -11.02 -12.01 9.07
N MET A 222 -10.69 -10.79 8.63
CA MET A 222 -9.35 -10.23 8.77
C MET A 222 -8.92 -10.09 10.23
N LEU A 223 -9.79 -9.63 11.12
CA LEU A 223 -9.50 -9.50 12.56
C LEU A 223 -9.29 -10.86 13.26
N ARG A 224 -9.88 -11.95 12.75
CA ARG A 224 -9.67 -13.30 13.28
C ARG A 224 -8.50 -14.05 12.62
N GLY A 225 -7.96 -13.53 11.54
CA GLY A 225 -6.91 -14.12 10.74
C GLY A 225 -5.73 -13.17 10.54
N PRO A 226 -5.61 -12.54 9.36
CA PRO A 226 -4.46 -11.69 9.00
C PRO A 226 -4.13 -10.59 10.01
N LEU A 227 -5.14 -9.94 10.57
CA LEU A 227 -5.01 -8.82 11.51
C LEU A 227 -5.22 -9.25 12.98
N SER A 228 -5.18 -10.55 13.28
CA SER A 228 -5.20 -11.02 14.67
C SER A 228 -3.89 -10.65 15.39
N ASP A 229 -3.95 -10.48 16.71
CA ASP A 229 -2.78 -10.18 17.52
C ASP A 229 -1.65 -11.19 17.31
N GLU A 230 -1.99 -12.48 17.16
CA GLU A 230 -1.02 -13.56 16.93
C GLU A 230 -0.29 -13.38 15.58
N ASN A 231 -1.03 -13.13 14.50
CA ASN A 231 -0.43 -12.98 13.18
C ASN A 231 0.32 -11.65 13.04
N ALA A 232 -0.23 -10.58 13.59
CA ALA A 232 0.43 -9.28 13.62
C ALA A 232 1.76 -9.35 14.39
N GLN A 233 1.76 -9.98 15.57
CA GLN A 233 2.99 -10.17 16.36
C GLN A 233 4.01 -11.03 15.63
N LYS A 234 3.58 -12.12 15.00
CA LYS A 234 4.45 -12.98 14.19
C LYS A 234 5.12 -12.20 13.07
N THR A 235 4.35 -11.45 12.30
CA THR A 235 4.87 -10.63 11.18
C THR A 235 5.87 -9.58 11.69
N LEU A 236 5.54 -8.93 12.81
CA LEU A 236 6.43 -7.95 13.44
C LEU A 236 7.75 -8.59 13.91
N ASP A 237 7.68 -9.76 14.54
CA ASP A 237 8.89 -10.48 15.01
C ASP A 237 9.78 -10.92 13.85
N GLU A 238 9.21 -11.36 12.72
CA GLU A 238 9.95 -11.70 11.51
C GLU A 238 10.68 -10.47 10.93
N LEU A 239 10.02 -9.34 10.83
CA LEU A 239 10.63 -8.08 10.36
C LEU A 239 11.70 -7.57 11.32
N ARG A 240 11.40 -7.60 12.61
CA ARG A 240 12.35 -7.24 13.66
C ARG A 240 13.64 -8.06 13.58
N ALA A 241 13.54 -9.37 13.38
CA ALA A 241 14.71 -10.25 13.24
C ALA A 241 15.62 -9.85 12.07
N ILE A 242 15.09 -9.20 11.03
CA ILE A 242 15.86 -8.69 9.88
C ILE A 242 16.51 -7.33 10.21
N VAL A 243 15.80 -6.42 10.86
CA VAL A 243 16.23 -5.03 11.07
C VAL A 243 17.12 -4.88 12.31
N GLU A 244 16.78 -5.55 13.42
CA GLU A 244 17.42 -5.38 14.73
C GLU A 244 18.95 -5.59 14.70
N PRO A 245 19.52 -6.58 13.98
CA PRO A 245 20.96 -6.79 13.95
C PRO A 245 21.77 -5.58 13.43
N GLU A 246 21.20 -4.78 12.53
CA GLU A 246 21.86 -3.64 11.91
C GLU A 246 21.47 -2.31 12.56
N SER A 247 20.41 -2.27 13.35
CA SER A 247 19.82 -1.04 13.92
C SER A 247 20.81 -0.23 14.76
N ALA A 248 21.62 -0.90 15.59
CA ALA A 248 22.61 -0.22 16.43
C ALA A 248 23.68 0.52 15.60
N ARG A 249 24.09 -0.05 14.47
CA ARG A 249 25.05 0.54 13.54
C ARG A 249 24.46 1.72 12.82
N ASP A 250 23.21 1.60 12.37
CA ASP A 250 22.47 2.70 11.73
C ASP A 250 22.29 3.88 12.67
N LEU A 251 21.79 3.64 13.88
CA LEU A 251 21.63 4.65 14.92
C LEU A 251 22.95 5.37 15.24
N ALA A 252 24.04 4.63 15.37
CA ALA A 252 25.37 5.22 15.61
C ALA A 252 25.85 6.09 14.44
N ARG A 253 25.59 5.68 13.19
CA ARG A 253 25.92 6.46 11.99
C ARG A 253 25.29 7.86 12.01
N TRP A 254 24.08 7.96 12.54
CA TRP A 254 23.30 9.20 12.60
C TRP A 254 23.34 9.90 13.98
N GLY A 255 24.24 9.48 14.85
CA GLY A 255 24.44 10.10 16.17
C GLY A 255 23.28 9.87 17.15
N LYS A 256 22.55 8.77 16.98
CA LYS A 256 21.45 8.35 17.87
C LYS A 256 21.93 7.32 18.89
N SER A 257 21.18 7.16 19.99
CA SER A 257 21.47 6.11 20.97
C SER A 257 21.25 4.72 20.35
N SER A 258 22.22 3.82 20.49
CA SER A 258 22.12 2.45 20.02
C SER A 258 21.00 1.64 20.69
N THR A 259 20.45 2.12 21.80
CA THR A 259 19.33 1.47 22.49
C THR A 259 17.96 2.00 22.06
N LEU A 260 17.92 2.99 21.18
CA LEU A 260 16.67 3.64 20.79
C LEU A 260 15.67 2.65 20.16
N PHE A 261 16.13 1.82 19.24
CA PHE A 261 15.31 0.79 18.60
C PHE A 261 14.68 -0.16 19.63
N ALA A 262 15.48 -0.72 20.52
CA ALA A 262 14.97 -1.63 21.55
C ALA A 262 13.95 -0.95 22.49
N THR A 263 14.12 0.35 22.76
CA THR A 263 13.18 1.13 23.59
C THR A 263 11.85 1.36 22.86
N GLN A 264 11.88 1.59 21.55
CA GLN A 264 10.67 1.80 20.74
C GLN A 264 9.90 0.50 20.51
N MET A 265 10.60 -0.64 20.52
CA MET A 265 10.02 -1.97 20.29
C MET A 265 9.62 -2.71 21.58
N ALA A 266 9.77 -2.08 22.73
CA ALA A 266 9.35 -2.60 24.04
C ALA A 266 7.90 -2.22 24.37
#